data_47a41f55cb9afea2e035bd5d5e93c5b4
#
_entry.id   47a41f55cb9afea2e035bd5d5e93c5b4
#
_cell.length_a   1.000
_cell.length_b   1.000
_cell.length_c   1.000
_cell.angle_alpha   90.00
_cell.angle_beta   90.00
_cell.angle_gamma   90.00
#
_symmetry.space_group_name_H-M   'P 1'
#
loop_
_entity.id
_entity.type
_entity.pdbx_description
1 polymer ?
#
loop_
_entity_poly.entity_id
_entity_poly.type
_entity_poly.pdbx_seq_one_letter_code
_entity_poly.pdbx_strand_id
1 'polypeptide(L)'
;MCIRDRNKGVQTALLNYSVTNRGVQLGVGNVNTKNSSKGYQIGIVNVSTDSTAHQIGCINLKPQTRVQMLVSGGNANKASLSIRFKNKYTYTQIGTGAYYLGVDNKLSVTGFYRAGVYRSLTDKLDLSADLGYYHIESLENKHHGYPARLYAIEPRISLEYSLTKKFGLFLAGGYGWTRTYKDNQAFDKKMVIEAGMVLF
;
A
#
# COMPACT_ATOMS: atom_id res chain seq x y z
N MET A 1 -20.31 -16.51 -2.20
CA MET A 1 -20.03 -16.02 -3.57
C MET A 1 -21.31 -15.44 -4.15
N CYS A 2 -21.25 -14.26 -4.74
CA CYS A 2 -22.39 -13.64 -5.43
C CYS A 2 -22.03 -13.38 -6.90
N ILE A 3 -22.84 -13.91 -7.80
CA ILE A 3 -22.64 -13.78 -9.26
C ILE A 3 -23.85 -13.05 -9.85
N ARG A 4 -23.60 -12.00 -10.63
CA ARG A 4 -24.63 -11.24 -11.34
C ARG A 4 -24.15 -10.78 -12.71
N ASP A 5 -25.00 -10.83 -13.71
CA ASP A 5 -24.69 -10.27 -15.02
C ASP A 5 -24.61 -8.73 -14.96
N ARG A 6 -25.52 -8.11 -14.21
CA ARG A 6 -25.55 -6.66 -14.01
C ARG A 6 -25.78 -6.33 -12.54
N ASN A 7 -24.84 -5.60 -11.96
CA ASN A 7 -25.01 -5.00 -10.64
C ASN A 7 -25.34 -3.51 -10.77
N LYS A 8 -26.54 -3.10 -10.34
CA LYS A 8 -26.96 -1.68 -10.26
C LYS A 8 -27.12 -1.18 -8.83
N GLY A 9 -27.21 -2.08 -7.86
CA GLY A 9 -27.35 -1.80 -6.44
C GLY A 9 -26.09 -2.18 -5.66
N VAL A 10 -26.27 -2.75 -4.47
CA VAL A 10 -25.19 -3.26 -3.62
C VAL A 10 -25.11 -4.77 -3.75
N GLN A 11 -23.91 -5.29 -3.94
CA GLN A 11 -23.58 -6.70 -3.98
C GLN A 11 -22.56 -6.97 -2.87
N THR A 12 -22.94 -7.79 -1.88
CA THR A 12 -22.10 -8.09 -0.71
C THR A 12 -21.90 -9.60 -0.60
N ALA A 13 -20.63 -10.04 -0.65
CA ALA A 13 -20.21 -11.41 -0.42
C ALA A 13 -18.69 -11.47 -0.24
N LEU A 14 -18.14 -12.60 0.23
CA LEU A 14 -16.69 -12.81 0.24
C LEU A 14 -16.09 -12.64 -1.17
N LEU A 15 -16.74 -13.24 -2.18
CA LEU A 15 -16.37 -13.09 -3.59
C LEU A 15 -17.56 -12.59 -4.38
N ASN A 16 -17.42 -11.44 -5.01
CA ASN A 16 -18.38 -10.83 -5.90
C ASN A 16 -17.88 -10.91 -7.34
N TYR A 17 -18.74 -11.39 -8.23
CA TYR A 17 -18.50 -11.37 -9.66
C TYR A 17 -19.64 -10.67 -10.37
N SER A 18 -19.34 -9.78 -11.29
CA SER A 18 -20.33 -9.23 -12.20
C SER A 18 -19.74 -9.04 -13.59
N VAL A 19 -20.57 -9.17 -14.61
CA VAL A 19 -20.18 -8.83 -15.97
C VAL A 19 -20.11 -7.31 -16.09
N THR A 20 -21.14 -6.60 -15.61
CA THR A 20 -21.18 -5.13 -15.61
C THR A 20 -21.51 -4.63 -14.20
N ASN A 21 -20.67 -3.75 -13.64
CA ASN A 21 -20.91 -3.15 -12.33
C ASN A 21 -21.16 -1.63 -12.48
N ARG A 22 -22.37 -1.20 -12.17
CA ARG A 22 -22.77 0.22 -12.04
C ARG A 22 -23.18 0.60 -10.62
N GLY A 23 -23.12 -0.34 -9.71
CA GLY A 23 -23.42 -0.19 -8.29
C GLY A 23 -22.16 -0.34 -7.44
N VAL A 24 -22.31 -0.91 -6.25
CA VAL A 24 -21.25 -1.14 -5.29
C VAL A 24 -21.05 -2.63 -5.07
N GLN A 25 -19.82 -3.12 -5.15
CA GLN A 25 -19.40 -4.45 -4.73
C GLN A 25 -18.60 -4.33 -3.44
N LEU A 26 -19.04 -5.03 -2.38
CA LEU A 26 -18.38 -5.10 -1.08
C LEU A 26 -17.98 -6.55 -0.81
N GLY A 27 -16.68 -6.82 -0.66
CA GLY A 27 -16.20 -8.19 -0.41
C GLY A 27 -14.70 -8.28 -0.27
N VAL A 28 -14.21 -9.47 0.02
CA VAL A 28 -12.76 -9.73 0.01
C VAL A 28 -12.23 -9.65 -1.41
N GLY A 29 -12.93 -10.29 -2.37
CA GLY A 29 -12.61 -10.25 -3.79
C GLY A 29 -13.77 -9.71 -4.61
N ASN A 30 -13.50 -8.75 -5.50
CA ASN A 30 -14.47 -8.18 -6.42
C ASN A 30 -13.95 -8.25 -7.85
N VAL A 31 -14.69 -8.85 -8.74
CA VAL A 31 -14.33 -9.03 -10.16
C VAL A 31 -15.41 -8.46 -11.06
N ASN A 32 -14.98 -7.72 -12.07
CA ASN A 32 -15.83 -7.19 -13.13
C ASN A 32 -15.15 -7.37 -14.48
N THR A 33 -15.89 -7.92 -15.46
CA THR A 33 -15.31 -8.41 -16.72
C THR A 33 -15.73 -7.66 -17.98
N LYS A 34 -16.57 -6.63 -17.88
CA LYS A 34 -17.01 -5.87 -19.07
C LYS A 34 -16.73 -4.38 -18.91
N ASN A 35 -16.31 -3.73 -19.99
CA ASN A 35 -16.17 -2.29 -20.07
C ASN A 35 -17.51 -1.58 -19.86
N SER A 36 -17.51 -0.35 -19.39
CA SER A 36 -18.62 0.51 -18.97
C SER A 36 -19.20 0.21 -17.57
N SER A 37 -18.33 -0.09 -16.64
CA SER A 37 -18.61 -0.31 -15.23
C SER A 37 -18.15 0.88 -14.40
N LYS A 38 -18.95 1.94 -14.34
CA LYS A 38 -18.67 3.12 -13.48
C LYS A 38 -18.97 2.84 -12.00
N GLY A 39 -19.02 1.58 -11.58
CA GLY A 39 -19.33 1.19 -10.22
C GLY A 39 -18.11 1.20 -9.30
N TYR A 40 -18.39 1.03 -8.01
CA TYR A 40 -17.38 0.94 -6.96
C TYR A 40 -17.10 -0.52 -6.61
N GLN A 41 -15.84 -0.84 -6.38
CA GLN A 41 -15.38 -2.11 -5.82
C GLN A 41 -14.59 -1.81 -4.54
N ILE A 42 -15.06 -2.31 -3.41
CA ILE A 42 -14.44 -2.12 -2.09
C ILE A 42 -14.11 -3.50 -1.52
N GLY A 43 -12.82 -3.77 -1.35
CA GLY A 43 -12.38 -5.08 -0.89
C GLY A 43 -10.86 -5.21 -0.80
N ILE A 44 -10.37 -6.40 -0.47
CA ILE A 44 -8.91 -6.64 -0.42
C ILE A 44 -8.36 -6.70 -1.85
N VAL A 45 -9.02 -7.45 -2.73
CA VAL A 45 -8.63 -7.60 -4.14
C VAL A 45 -9.76 -7.14 -5.04
N ASN A 46 -9.49 -6.15 -5.88
CA ASN A 46 -10.44 -5.63 -6.85
C ASN A 46 -9.86 -5.75 -8.26
N VAL A 47 -10.58 -6.42 -9.14
CA VAL A 47 -10.19 -6.64 -10.54
C VAL A 47 -11.27 -6.09 -11.45
N SER A 48 -10.92 -5.25 -12.40
CA SER A 48 -11.84 -4.73 -13.42
C SER A 48 -11.16 -4.69 -14.77
N THR A 49 -11.89 -5.09 -15.81
CA THR A 49 -11.45 -4.82 -17.19
C THR A 49 -11.78 -3.39 -17.65
N ASP A 50 -12.47 -2.63 -16.81
CA ASP A 50 -12.82 -1.23 -17.09
C ASP A 50 -11.88 -0.27 -16.37
N SER A 51 -11.24 0.61 -17.14
CA SER A 51 -10.35 1.67 -16.62
C SER A 51 -11.11 2.73 -15.80
N THR A 52 -12.42 2.86 -15.98
CA THR A 52 -13.26 3.86 -15.28
C THR A 52 -13.82 3.37 -13.94
N ALA A 53 -13.68 2.08 -13.60
CA ALA A 53 -14.12 1.54 -12.32
C ALA A 53 -13.39 2.20 -11.14
N HIS A 54 -14.11 2.49 -10.06
CA HIS A 54 -13.54 3.00 -8.81
C HIS A 54 -13.22 1.83 -7.89
N GLN A 55 -11.96 1.70 -7.50
CA GLN A 55 -11.48 0.60 -6.68
C GLN A 55 -10.81 1.13 -5.40
N ILE A 56 -11.23 0.58 -4.27
CA ILE A 56 -10.69 0.86 -2.92
C ILE A 56 -10.31 -0.49 -2.29
N GLY A 57 -9.02 -0.72 -2.10
CA GLY A 57 -8.53 -1.99 -1.55
C GLY A 57 -7.02 -2.11 -1.59
N CYS A 58 -6.51 -3.25 -1.12
CA CYS A 58 -5.06 -3.50 -1.09
C CYS A 58 -4.49 -3.72 -2.49
N ILE A 59 -5.19 -4.51 -3.31
CA ILE A 59 -4.79 -4.85 -4.68
C ILE A 59 -5.90 -4.37 -5.61
N ASN A 60 -5.60 -3.35 -6.42
CA ASN A 60 -6.54 -2.76 -7.35
C ASN A 60 -6.00 -2.88 -8.78
N LEU A 61 -6.56 -3.81 -9.54
CA LEU A 61 -6.12 -4.15 -10.89
C LEU A 61 -7.13 -3.65 -11.94
N LYS A 62 -6.62 -2.83 -12.85
CA LYS A 62 -7.29 -2.33 -14.06
C LYS A 62 -6.36 -2.51 -15.26
N PRO A 63 -6.82 -2.38 -16.50
CA PRO A 63 -5.96 -2.49 -17.69
C PRO A 63 -4.75 -1.56 -17.69
N GLN A 64 -4.83 -0.42 -16.99
CA GLN A 64 -3.78 0.60 -16.90
C GLN A 64 -2.94 0.50 -15.62
N THR A 65 -3.20 -0.48 -14.75
CA THR A 65 -2.43 -0.65 -13.53
C THR A 65 -1.01 -1.10 -13.86
N ARG A 66 -0.03 -0.34 -13.40
CA ARG A 66 1.39 -0.75 -13.45
C ARG A 66 1.71 -1.46 -12.14
N VAL A 67 2.21 -2.68 -12.26
CA VAL A 67 2.72 -3.45 -11.13
C VAL A 67 4.23 -3.22 -11.07
N GLN A 68 4.70 -2.74 -9.94
CA GLN A 68 6.09 -2.33 -9.72
C GLN A 68 6.64 -3.03 -8.48
N MET A 69 7.88 -3.44 -8.53
CA MET A 69 8.62 -3.93 -7.37
C MET A 69 9.53 -2.82 -6.84
N LEU A 70 9.52 -2.61 -5.52
CA LEU A 70 10.36 -1.61 -4.87
C LEU A 70 11.27 -2.29 -3.85
N VAL A 71 12.53 -1.86 -3.88
CA VAL A 71 13.54 -2.20 -2.86
C VAL A 71 14.00 -0.89 -2.26
N SER A 72 13.93 -0.77 -0.95
CA SER A 72 14.28 0.48 -0.27
C SER A 72 14.93 0.26 1.08
N GLY A 73 15.53 1.33 1.60
CA GLY A 73 16.10 1.38 2.93
C GLY A 73 16.12 2.82 3.45
N GLY A 74 16.16 2.94 4.76
CA GLY A 74 16.13 4.24 5.42
C GLY A 74 16.37 4.15 6.93
N ASN A 75 16.07 5.24 7.63
CA ASN A 75 16.25 5.30 9.07
C ASN A 75 15.16 4.59 9.88
N ALA A 76 13.97 4.38 9.32
CA ALA A 76 12.89 3.61 9.95
C ALA A 76 12.92 2.14 9.50
N ASN A 77 12.97 1.89 8.19
CA ASN A 77 13.16 0.58 7.61
C ASN A 77 14.60 0.42 7.13
N LYS A 78 15.35 -0.51 7.72
CA LYS A 78 16.71 -0.82 7.30
C LYS A 78 16.76 -1.31 5.86
N ALA A 79 15.88 -2.24 5.54
CA ALA A 79 15.66 -2.76 4.20
C ALA A 79 14.22 -3.19 4.06
N SER A 80 13.62 -2.93 2.92
CA SER A 80 12.26 -3.36 2.60
C SER A 80 12.11 -3.79 1.15
N LEU A 81 11.21 -4.75 0.95
CA LEU A 81 10.78 -5.23 -0.36
C LEU A 81 9.26 -5.09 -0.45
N SER A 82 8.77 -4.54 -1.55
CA SER A 82 7.35 -4.31 -1.72
C SER A 82 6.90 -4.39 -3.17
N ILE A 83 5.60 -4.61 -3.34
CA ILE A 83 4.89 -4.56 -4.63
C ILE A 83 3.93 -3.39 -4.58
N ARG A 84 3.98 -2.53 -5.59
CA ARG A 84 3.11 -1.37 -5.76
C ARG A 84 2.20 -1.54 -6.97
N PHE A 85 0.91 -1.27 -6.78
CA PHE A 85 -0.11 -1.23 -7.82
C PHE A 85 -0.44 0.22 -8.14
N LYS A 86 0.17 0.77 -9.19
CA LYS A 86 0.08 2.19 -9.56
C LYS A 86 -1.00 2.37 -10.63
N ASN A 87 -2.07 3.05 -10.29
CA ASN A 87 -3.17 3.45 -11.15
C ASN A 87 -2.97 4.89 -11.67
N LYS A 88 -3.94 5.48 -12.36
CA LYS A 88 -3.81 6.79 -13.01
C LYS A 88 -3.43 7.95 -12.06
N TYR A 89 -3.93 7.94 -10.82
CA TYR A 89 -3.68 9.00 -9.83
C TYR A 89 -3.39 8.47 -8.43
N THR A 90 -3.63 7.19 -8.22
CA THR A 90 -3.53 6.53 -6.91
C THR A 90 -2.63 5.33 -7.01
N TYR A 91 -2.09 4.92 -5.89
CA TYR A 91 -1.41 3.63 -5.77
C TYR A 91 -1.66 3.00 -4.42
N THR A 92 -1.50 1.69 -4.39
CA THR A 92 -1.42 0.90 -3.18
C THR A 92 -0.11 0.10 -3.21
N GLN A 93 0.47 -0.12 -2.05
CA GLN A 93 1.75 -0.81 -1.90
C GLN A 93 1.67 -1.75 -0.72
N ILE A 94 2.11 -2.97 -0.91
CA ILE A 94 2.21 -4.00 0.11
C ILE A 94 3.66 -4.46 0.19
N GLY A 95 4.19 -4.62 1.40
CA GLY A 95 5.58 -5.02 1.55
C GLY A 95 5.92 -5.58 2.91
N THR A 96 7.17 -6.00 3.01
CA THR A 96 7.80 -6.49 4.22
C THR A 96 9.21 -5.94 4.34
N GLY A 97 9.75 -5.94 5.53
CA GLY A 97 11.12 -5.44 5.76
C GLY A 97 11.61 -5.61 7.19
N ALA A 98 12.78 -5.06 7.45
CA ALA A 98 13.37 -4.95 8.77
C ALA A 98 13.18 -3.51 9.29
N TYR A 99 12.48 -3.37 10.41
CA TYR A 99 12.18 -2.08 11.02
C TYR A 99 13.08 -1.82 12.23
N TYR A 100 13.56 -0.58 12.39
CA TYR A 100 14.32 -0.19 13.56
C TYR A 100 13.41 0.22 14.70
N LEU A 101 13.59 -0.39 15.87
CA LEU A 101 12.87 -0.06 17.10
C LEU A 101 13.78 0.64 18.11
N GLY A 102 13.36 1.83 18.54
CA GLY A 102 13.98 2.58 19.61
C GLY A 102 15.40 3.05 19.34
N VAL A 103 16.10 3.46 20.40
CA VAL A 103 17.45 4.00 20.35
C VAL A 103 18.50 2.92 20.08
N ASP A 104 18.25 1.69 20.50
CA ASP A 104 19.20 0.57 20.38
C ASP A 104 19.12 -0.16 19.03
N ASN A 105 18.34 0.35 18.07
CA ASN A 105 18.21 -0.19 16.71
C ASN A 105 17.95 -1.70 16.65
N LYS A 106 17.11 -2.21 17.54
CA LYS A 106 16.80 -3.64 17.62
C LYS A 106 16.08 -4.13 16.38
N LEU A 107 16.51 -5.30 15.92
CA LEU A 107 15.96 -5.93 14.73
C LEU A 107 14.52 -6.37 14.97
N SER A 108 13.64 -5.94 14.10
CA SER A 108 12.25 -6.35 14.03
C SER A 108 11.84 -6.64 12.59
N VAL A 109 10.87 -7.51 12.43
CA VAL A 109 10.26 -7.77 11.12
C VAL A 109 8.98 -6.94 11.01
N THR A 110 8.74 -6.39 9.84
CA THR A 110 7.54 -5.63 9.57
C THR A 110 6.83 -6.12 8.31
N GLY A 111 5.50 -6.13 8.37
CA GLY A 111 4.63 -6.13 7.20
C GLY A 111 3.95 -4.77 7.09
N PHE A 112 3.85 -4.22 5.91
CA PHE A 112 3.23 -2.91 5.74
C PHE A 112 2.32 -2.81 4.53
N TYR A 113 1.37 -1.89 4.66
CA TYR A 113 0.49 -1.46 3.60
C TYR A 113 0.54 0.07 3.49
N ARG A 114 0.62 0.59 2.27
CA ARG A 114 0.56 2.02 1.97
C ARG A 114 -0.49 2.31 0.92
N ALA A 115 -1.19 3.40 1.08
CA ALA A 115 -2.09 3.95 0.08
C ALA A 115 -1.74 5.41 -0.17
N GLY A 116 -1.68 5.80 -1.42
CA GLY A 116 -1.26 7.16 -1.77
C GLY A 116 -1.82 7.64 -3.09
N VAL A 117 -1.57 8.92 -3.30
CA VAL A 117 -1.84 9.63 -4.54
C VAL A 117 -0.53 10.11 -5.14
N TYR A 118 -0.49 10.27 -6.44
CA TYR A 118 0.66 10.83 -7.13
C TYR A 118 0.27 11.72 -8.29
N ARG A 119 1.18 12.60 -8.65
CA ARG A 119 1.08 13.46 -9.81
C ARG A 119 2.43 13.51 -10.53
N SER A 120 2.43 13.29 -11.82
CA SER A 120 3.62 13.50 -12.64
C SER A 120 3.87 15.00 -12.80
N LEU A 121 5.04 15.45 -12.41
CA LEU A 121 5.52 16.81 -12.56
C LEU A 121 6.15 17.00 -13.94
N THR A 122 6.86 15.96 -14.41
CA THR A 122 7.43 15.84 -15.75
C THR A 122 7.27 14.41 -16.23
N ASP A 123 7.68 14.11 -17.47
CA ASP A 123 7.66 12.75 -18.03
C ASP A 123 8.52 11.75 -17.24
N LYS A 124 9.45 12.24 -16.42
CA LYS A 124 10.38 11.42 -15.64
C LYS A 124 10.27 11.61 -14.13
N LEU A 125 9.55 12.61 -13.65
CA LEU A 125 9.50 12.97 -12.24
C LEU A 125 8.06 12.92 -11.73
N ASP A 126 7.81 12.05 -10.76
CA ASP A 126 6.55 11.94 -10.05
C ASP A 126 6.69 12.41 -8.60
N LEU A 127 5.74 13.22 -8.16
CA LEU A 127 5.55 13.59 -6.76
C LEU A 127 4.39 12.77 -6.20
N SER A 128 4.58 12.18 -5.03
CA SER A 128 3.54 11.40 -4.36
C SER A 128 3.42 11.72 -2.88
N ALA A 129 2.23 11.49 -2.35
CA ALA A 129 1.95 11.54 -0.92
C ALA A 129 1.20 10.26 -0.53
N ASP A 130 1.61 9.62 0.54
CA ASP A 130 1.02 8.38 1.02
C ASP A 130 0.91 8.30 2.54
N LEU A 131 0.04 7.40 2.98
CA LEU A 131 -0.10 6.98 4.36
C LEU A 131 0.23 5.49 4.45
N GLY A 132 1.20 5.17 5.30
CA GLY A 132 1.63 3.80 5.58
C GLY A 132 1.10 3.32 6.93
N TYR A 133 0.67 2.07 6.97
CA TYR A 133 0.42 1.30 8.18
C TYR A 133 1.41 0.15 8.24
N TYR A 134 2.12 0.03 9.35
CA TYR A 134 3.13 -0.98 9.61
C TYR A 134 2.71 -1.85 10.78
N HIS A 135 2.74 -3.14 10.59
CA HIS A 135 2.71 -4.12 11.67
C HIS A 135 4.14 -4.57 11.95
N ILE A 136 4.59 -4.44 13.19
CA ILE A 136 5.98 -4.65 13.59
C ILE A 136 6.02 -5.73 14.65
N GLU A 137 6.78 -6.80 14.41
CA GLU A 137 7.10 -7.83 15.39
C GLU A 137 8.55 -7.74 15.82
N SER A 138 8.78 -7.49 17.11
CA SER A 138 10.11 -7.48 17.69
C SER A 138 10.64 -8.90 17.88
N LEU A 139 11.82 -9.20 17.33
CA LEU A 139 12.46 -10.50 17.46
C LEU A 139 13.23 -10.66 18.78
N GLU A 140 13.57 -9.56 19.44
CA GLU A 140 14.42 -9.53 20.64
C GLU A 140 13.67 -9.15 21.93
N ASN A 141 12.36 -9.34 22.00
CA ASN A 141 11.53 -8.87 23.11
C ASN A 141 11.73 -9.62 24.44
N LYS A 142 12.27 -10.85 24.42
CA LYS A 142 12.32 -11.72 25.60
C LYS A 142 13.32 -11.27 26.68
N HIS A 143 14.31 -10.49 26.34
CA HIS A 143 15.40 -10.13 27.28
C HIS A 143 15.48 -8.67 27.70
N HIS A 144 14.65 -7.78 27.15
CA HIS A 144 14.84 -6.33 27.33
C HIS A 144 13.57 -5.51 27.60
N GLY A 145 12.44 -6.15 27.92
CA GLY A 145 11.20 -5.42 28.27
C GLY A 145 10.53 -4.69 27.09
N TYR A 146 10.96 -4.95 25.85
CA TYR A 146 10.31 -4.37 24.67
C TYR A 146 8.98 -5.06 24.37
N PRO A 147 7.97 -4.32 23.88
CA PRO A 147 6.70 -4.90 23.47
C PRO A 147 6.91 -5.86 22.29
N ALA A 148 6.25 -7.03 22.34
CA ALA A 148 6.37 -8.03 21.27
C ALA A 148 5.82 -7.53 19.93
N ARG A 149 4.73 -6.74 20.00
CA ARG A 149 4.00 -6.27 18.81
C ARG A 149 3.71 -4.78 18.91
N LEU A 150 4.06 -4.09 17.82
CA LEU A 150 3.82 -2.66 17.66
C LEU A 150 3.17 -2.40 16.31
N TYR A 151 2.58 -1.23 16.16
CA TYR A 151 2.18 -0.71 14.86
C TYR A 151 2.72 0.71 14.68
N ALA A 152 2.95 1.09 13.44
CA ALA A 152 3.31 2.44 13.10
C ALA A 152 2.39 3.01 12.02
N ILE A 153 2.15 4.31 12.10
CA ILE A 153 1.46 5.09 11.08
C ILE A 153 2.46 6.11 10.55
N GLU A 154 2.65 6.13 9.23
CA GLU A 154 3.66 6.96 8.58
C GLU A 154 3.09 7.70 7.37
N PRO A 155 2.64 8.96 7.49
CA PRO A 155 2.47 9.86 6.37
C PRO A 155 3.84 10.19 5.75
N ARG A 156 3.89 10.22 4.43
CA ARG A 156 5.12 10.40 3.67
C ARG A 156 4.87 11.17 2.38
N ILE A 157 5.85 11.97 1.98
CA ILE A 157 5.93 12.58 0.65
C ILE A 157 7.15 11.97 -0.04
N SER A 158 7.04 11.62 -1.30
CA SER A 158 8.14 11.07 -2.06
C SER A 158 8.25 11.64 -3.46
N LEU A 159 9.49 11.74 -3.93
CA LEU A 159 9.87 12.08 -5.30
C LEU A 159 10.43 10.82 -5.96
N GLU A 160 9.91 10.46 -7.11
CA GLU A 160 10.34 9.32 -7.92
C GLU A 160 10.86 9.81 -9.26
N TYR A 161 12.07 9.45 -9.61
CA TYR A 161 12.70 9.78 -10.88
C TYR A 161 12.90 8.52 -11.72
N SER A 162 12.28 8.49 -12.90
CA SER A 162 12.39 7.39 -13.86
C SER A 162 13.66 7.54 -14.70
N LEU A 163 14.67 6.73 -14.43
CA LEU A 163 15.92 6.70 -15.21
C LEU A 163 15.70 6.06 -16.58
N THR A 164 14.97 4.97 -16.60
CA THR A 164 14.58 4.24 -17.81
C THR A 164 13.11 3.84 -17.77
N LYS A 165 12.59 3.23 -18.83
CA LYS A 165 11.21 2.67 -18.84
C LYS A 165 11.03 1.52 -17.84
N LYS A 166 12.12 0.91 -17.36
CA LYS A 166 12.07 -0.25 -16.45
C LYS A 166 12.68 0.00 -15.07
N PHE A 167 13.30 1.15 -14.86
CA PHE A 167 14.06 1.43 -13.65
C PHE A 167 13.92 2.88 -13.23
N GLY A 168 13.67 3.11 -11.96
CA GLY A 168 13.60 4.42 -11.32
C GLY A 168 14.22 4.42 -9.94
N LEU A 169 14.47 5.62 -9.41
CA LEU A 169 14.90 5.87 -8.05
C LEU A 169 13.86 6.72 -7.35
N PHE A 170 13.72 6.55 -6.05
CA PHE A 170 12.88 7.43 -5.25
C PHE A 170 13.56 7.85 -3.95
N LEU A 171 13.17 9.03 -3.48
CA LEU A 171 13.50 9.57 -2.16
C LEU A 171 12.19 9.97 -1.49
N ALA A 172 12.03 9.57 -0.23
CA ALA A 172 10.84 9.86 0.55
C ALA A 172 11.21 10.44 1.91
N GLY A 173 10.41 11.39 2.38
CA GLY A 173 10.49 11.97 3.70
C GLY A 173 9.11 11.96 4.36
N GLY A 174 9.08 11.74 5.67
CA GLY A 174 7.82 11.68 6.40
C GLY A 174 8.01 11.69 7.90
N TYR A 175 6.97 11.30 8.60
CA TYR A 175 6.98 11.21 10.05
C TYR A 175 6.28 9.92 10.50
N GLY A 176 6.90 9.20 11.42
CA GLY A 176 6.42 7.93 11.94
C GLY A 176 5.97 8.03 13.39
N TRP A 177 4.79 7.50 13.69
CA TRP A 177 4.28 7.29 15.03
C TRP A 177 4.17 5.80 15.30
N THR A 178 4.98 5.29 16.21
CA THR A 178 4.95 3.89 16.64
C THR A 178 4.23 3.76 17.97
N ARG A 179 3.33 2.76 18.07
CA ARG A 179 2.54 2.47 19.26
C ARG A 179 2.48 0.98 19.55
N THR A 180 2.21 0.65 20.81
CA THR A 180 1.97 -0.73 21.25
C THR A 180 0.52 -1.15 20.96
N TYR A 181 0.31 -2.42 20.60
CA TYR A 181 -1.05 -2.95 20.45
C TYR A 181 -1.79 -3.11 21.79
N LYS A 182 -1.06 -3.49 22.86
CA LYS A 182 -1.65 -3.86 24.14
C LYS A 182 -2.33 -2.69 24.83
N ASP A 183 -1.61 -1.57 24.96
CA ASP A 183 -2.04 -0.43 25.77
C ASP A 183 -2.19 0.85 24.95
N ASN A 184 -2.01 0.76 23.62
CA ASN A 184 -2.02 1.89 22.70
C ASN A 184 -1.08 3.05 23.13
N GLN A 185 -0.04 2.71 23.90
CA GLN A 185 0.94 3.68 24.38
C GLN A 185 1.88 4.09 23.24
N ALA A 186 2.24 5.37 23.25
CA ALA A 186 3.25 5.88 22.33
C ALA A 186 4.60 5.23 22.67
N PHE A 187 5.22 4.58 21.68
CA PHE A 187 6.52 3.95 21.82
C PHE A 187 7.63 4.83 21.26
N ASP A 188 7.46 5.31 20.03
CA ASP A 188 8.47 6.11 19.34
C ASP A 188 7.83 7.10 18.36
N LYS A 189 8.52 8.23 18.14
CA LYS A 189 8.14 9.23 17.15
C LYS A 189 9.42 9.70 16.46
N LYS A 190 9.49 9.54 15.15
CA LYS A 190 10.69 9.91 14.40
C LYS A 190 10.38 10.45 13.01
N MET A 191 11.30 11.31 12.54
CA MET A 191 11.34 11.63 11.11
C MET A 191 11.73 10.37 10.34
N VAL A 192 11.08 10.13 9.24
CA VAL A 192 11.33 9.01 8.33
C VAL A 192 11.97 9.54 7.07
N ILE A 193 13.13 9.01 6.72
CA ILE A 193 13.79 9.24 5.44
C ILE A 193 14.05 7.87 4.83
N GLU A 194 13.61 7.69 3.60
CA GLU A 194 13.70 6.44 2.88
C GLU A 194 14.13 6.71 1.43
N ALA A 195 15.04 5.91 0.92
CA ALA A 195 15.45 5.94 -0.48
C ALA A 195 15.43 4.53 -1.06
N GLY A 196 15.20 4.42 -2.36
CA GLY A 196 15.14 3.10 -2.97
C GLY A 196 15.03 3.11 -4.48
N MET A 197 14.88 1.91 -5.00
CA MET A 197 14.76 1.60 -6.42
C MET A 197 13.35 1.11 -6.74
N VAL A 198 12.88 1.49 -7.92
CA VAL A 198 11.62 1.04 -8.50
C VAL A 198 11.92 0.25 -9.77
N LEU A 199 11.42 -0.96 -9.84
CA LEU A 199 11.49 -1.85 -11.00
C LEU A 199 10.09 -1.95 -11.61
N PHE A 200 9.99 -1.76 -12.96
CA PHE A 200 8.73 -1.69 -13.71
C PHE A 200 8.49 -2.94 -14.54
#